data_307716ee54ac7bd3a5b3cde1311ca7d3
#
_entry.id   307716ee54ac7bd3a5b3cde1311ca7d3
#
_cell.length_a   1.000
_cell.length_b   1.000
_cell.length_c   1.000
_cell.angle_alpha   90.00
_cell.angle_beta   90.00
_cell.angle_gamma   90.00
#
_symmetry.space_group_name_H-M   'P 1'
#
loop_
_entity.id
_entity.type
_entity.pdbx_description
1 polymer ?
#
loop_
_entity_poly.entity_id
_entity_poly.type
_entity_poly.pdbx_seq_one_letter_code
_entity_poly.pdbx_strand_id
1 'polypeptide(L)'
;MISLTSYAAQTILLASILLVFTGRKQKIDAFIGFVVAFWVIAVIYIYSRYGAEQINFYSNDQAFHWRLLNYYLPNEGIPLRMGEVLSWRYPVILPAYFISKVGFDGILLLKFSQLVYLVLIYETGKRFLVQHNLKVRYWHIVFFAGPTLIIMSSLALRDIALAFFFMTSIIGKNPSLRIIGFLATALLR
;
A
#
# COMPACT_ATOMS: atom_id res chain seq x y z
N MET A 1 8.74 10.53 -18.82
CA MET A 1 8.47 9.08 -18.59
C MET A 1 9.73 8.48 -17.99
N ILE A 2 9.61 7.79 -16.84
CA ILE A 2 10.77 7.17 -16.17
C ILE A 2 11.17 5.92 -16.95
N SER A 3 12.49 5.66 -17.11
CA SER A 3 12.97 4.43 -17.76
C SER A 3 12.65 3.19 -16.91
N LEU A 4 12.54 2.02 -17.54
CA LEU A 4 12.32 0.76 -16.83
C LEU A 4 13.42 0.49 -15.79
N THR A 5 14.66 0.81 -16.10
CA THR A 5 15.79 0.64 -15.18
C THR A 5 15.66 1.52 -13.94
N SER A 6 15.28 2.80 -14.11
CA SER A 6 15.05 3.72 -12.99
C SER A 6 13.84 3.28 -12.14
N TYR A 7 12.77 2.83 -12.78
CA TYR A 7 11.60 2.31 -12.07
C TYR A 7 11.92 1.06 -11.25
N ALA A 8 12.68 0.12 -11.83
CA ALA A 8 13.14 -1.07 -11.12
C ALA A 8 14.06 -0.73 -9.94
N ALA A 9 14.99 0.20 -10.12
CA ALA A 9 15.86 0.67 -9.04
C ALA A 9 15.06 1.28 -7.88
N GLN A 10 14.09 2.14 -8.17
CA GLN A 10 13.20 2.72 -7.15
C GLN A 10 12.38 1.64 -6.43
N THR A 11 11.86 0.64 -7.18
CA THR A 11 11.09 -0.48 -6.62
C THR A 11 11.94 -1.29 -5.64
N ILE A 12 13.17 -1.64 -6.01
CA ILE A 12 14.10 -2.38 -5.16
C ILE A 12 14.49 -1.55 -3.93
N LEU A 13 14.75 -0.25 -4.09
CA LEU A 13 15.08 0.65 -2.99
C LEU A 13 13.94 0.69 -1.94
N LEU A 14 12.70 0.91 -2.38
CA LEU A 14 11.55 0.95 -1.48
C LEU A 14 11.33 -0.39 -0.76
N ALA A 15 11.45 -1.51 -1.49
CA ALA A 15 11.39 -2.85 -0.91
C ALA A 15 12.47 -3.08 0.14
N SER A 16 13.71 -2.66 -0.14
CA SER A 16 14.85 -2.75 0.80
C SER A 16 14.62 -1.92 2.06
N ILE A 17 14.10 -0.70 1.91
CA ILE A 17 13.74 0.15 3.06
C ILE A 17 12.72 -0.58 3.96
N LEU A 18 11.67 -1.16 3.38
CA LEU A 18 10.66 -1.90 4.14
C LEU A 18 11.26 -3.09 4.89
N LEU A 19 12.12 -3.88 4.22
CA LEU A 19 12.80 -5.01 4.85
C LEU A 19 13.73 -4.59 6.01
N VAL A 20 14.46 -3.48 5.85
CA VAL A 20 15.28 -2.93 6.93
C VAL A 20 14.44 -2.50 8.12
N PHE A 21 13.30 -1.84 7.89
CA PHE A 21 12.40 -1.42 8.96
C PHE A 21 11.76 -2.60 9.69
N THR A 22 11.35 -3.63 8.97
CA THR A 22 10.76 -4.85 9.56
C THR A 22 11.80 -5.71 10.26
N GLY A 23 13.05 -5.75 9.76
CA GLY A 23 14.14 -6.54 10.31
C GLY A 23 14.83 -5.95 11.56
N ARG A 24 14.64 -4.66 11.86
CA ARG A 24 15.35 -4.00 12.98
C ARG A 24 15.05 -4.56 14.36
N LYS A 25 13.90 -5.19 14.56
CA LYS A 25 13.45 -5.70 15.88
C LYS A 25 13.46 -7.22 15.99
N GLN A 26 13.51 -7.94 14.90
CA GLN A 26 13.46 -9.41 14.83
C GLN A 26 14.10 -9.89 13.53
N LYS A 27 14.46 -11.20 13.45
CA LYS A 27 14.79 -11.82 12.16
C LYS A 27 13.65 -11.56 11.19
N ILE A 28 13.96 -11.14 9.96
CA ILE A 28 12.97 -10.94 8.89
C ILE A 28 12.15 -12.22 8.79
N ASP A 29 10.84 -12.09 8.95
CA ASP A 29 9.93 -13.21 8.78
C ASP A 29 10.02 -13.67 7.31
N ALA A 30 10.28 -14.95 7.09
CA ALA A 30 10.42 -15.51 5.75
C ALA A 30 9.19 -15.22 4.86
N PHE A 31 8.02 -15.15 5.47
CA PHE A 31 6.80 -14.79 4.75
C PHE A 31 6.82 -13.33 4.28
N ILE A 32 7.24 -12.37 5.11
CA ILE A 32 7.40 -10.98 4.70
C ILE A 32 8.41 -10.88 3.57
N GLY A 33 9.54 -11.59 3.68
CA GLY A 33 10.54 -11.66 2.61
C GLY A 33 9.96 -12.16 1.29
N PHE A 34 9.16 -13.22 1.33
CA PHE A 34 8.46 -13.76 0.16
C PHE A 34 7.48 -12.74 -0.46
N VAL A 35 6.63 -12.11 0.37
CA VAL A 35 5.65 -11.11 -0.08
C VAL A 35 6.34 -9.93 -0.75
N VAL A 36 7.41 -9.42 -0.14
CA VAL A 36 8.18 -8.30 -0.70
C VAL A 36 8.85 -8.68 -2.03
N ALA A 37 9.46 -9.86 -2.10
CA ALA A 37 10.08 -10.34 -3.35
C ALA A 37 9.05 -10.51 -4.47
N PHE A 38 7.91 -11.12 -4.17
CA PHE A 38 6.80 -11.25 -5.12
C PHE A 38 6.30 -9.89 -5.60
N TRP A 39 6.12 -8.94 -4.67
CA TRP A 39 5.68 -7.57 -4.99
C TRP A 39 6.67 -6.88 -5.94
N VAL A 40 7.98 -6.97 -5.69
CA VAL A 40 9.02 -6.42 -6.58
C VAL A 40 8.88 -6.97 -8.00
N ILE A 41 8.77 -8.29 -8.13
CA ILE A 41 8.62 -8.96 -9.43
C ILE A 41 7.33 -8.51 -10.12
N ALA A 42 6.20 -8.54 -9.41
CA ALA A 42 4.91 -8.16 -9.96
C ALA A 42 4.87 -6.69 -10.42
N VAL A 43 5.40 -5.77 -9.62
CA VAL A 43 5.41 -4.33 -9.94
C VAL A 43 6.29 -4.04 -11.16
N ILE A 44 7.49 -4.64 -11.24
CA ILE A 44 8.39 -4.47 -12.38
C ILE A 44 7.78 -5.09 -13.65
N TYR A 45 7.18 -6.28 -13.53
CA TYR A 45 6.50 -6.95 -14.64
C TYR A 45 5.34 -6.11 -15.19
N ILE A 46 4.47 -5.59 -14.30
CA ILE A 46 3.35 -4.74 -14.69
C ILE A 46 3.86 -3.49 -15.42
N TYR A 47 4.88 -2.83 -14.90
CA TYR A 47 5.45 -1.65 -15.53
C TYR A 47 6.06 -1.99 -16.90
N SER A 48 6.82 -3.08 -17.02
CA SER A 48 7.45 -3.50 -18.26
C SER A 48 6.44 -3.82 -19.36
N ARG A 49 5.27 -4.38 -18.98
CA ARG A 49 4.24 -4.81 -19.93
C ARG A 49 3.29 -3.71 -20.34
N TYR A 50 2.92 -2.82 -19.40
CA TYR A 50 1.85 -1.84 -19.58
C TYR A 50 2.32 -0.38 -19.52
N GLY A 51 3.59 -0.14 -19.25
CA GLY A 51 4.17 1.19 -19.17
C GLY A 51 3.77 1.98 -17.91
N ALA A 52 4.11 3.27 -17.91
CA ALA A 52 3.90 4.14 -16.76
C ALA A 52 2.42 4.37 -16.42
N GLU A 53 1.58 4.50 -17.43
CA GLU A 53 0.15 4.80 -17.24
C GLU A 53 -0.64 3.59 -16.75
N GLN A 54 -0.24 2.37 -17.14
CA GLN A 54 -0.85 1.09 -16.75
C GLN A 54 -2.38 1.03 -16.95
N ILE A 55 -2.89 1.85 -17.87
CA ILE A 55 -4.33 2.06 -18.10
C ILE A 55 -5.02 0.76 -18.50
N ASN A 56 -4.32 -0.08 -19.29
CA ASN A 56 -4.88 -1.30 -19.83
C ASN A 56 -4.75 -2.52 -18.90
N PHE A 57 -4.15 -2.35 -17.73
CA PHE A 57 -3.88 -3.49 -16.86
C PHE A 57 -5.00 -3.74 -15.84
N TYR A 58 -5.51 -2.70 -15.21
CA TYR A 58 -6.52 -2.86 -14.18
C TYR A 58 -7.25 -1.55 -13.90
N SER A 59 -8.51 -1.63 -13.69
CA SER A 59 -9.54 -0.68 -13.28
C SER A 59 -9.32 0.83 -13.55
N ASN A 60 -10.41 1.53 -13.74
CA ASN A 60 -10.49 2.99 -13.88
C ASN A 60 -9.84 3.74 -12.71
N ASP A 61 -9.76 3.14 -11.51
CA ASP A 61 -9.18 3.78 -10.32
C ASP A 61 -7.68 4.01 -10.45
N GLN A 62 -6.91 3.05 -10.98
CA GLN A 62 -5.48 3.25 -11.17
C GLN A 62 -5.18 4.32 -12.23
N ALA A 63 -5.92 4.32 -13.32
CA ALA A 63 -5.84 5.35 -14.35
C ALA A 63 -6.21 6.73 -13.78
N PHE A 64 -7.22 6.78 -12.92
CA PHE A 64 -7.60 8.01 -12.24
C PHE A 64 -6.50 8.51 -11.29
N HIS A 65 -5.89 7.63 -10.48
CA HIS A 65 -4.79 7.99 -9.60
C HIS A 65 -3.58 8.50 -10.38
N TRP A 66 -3.27 7.88 -11.53
CA TRP A 66 -2.22 8.35 -12.41
C TRP A 66 -2.49 9.76 -12.93
N ARG A 67 -3.73 10.03 -13.42
CA ARG A 67 -4.13 11.37 -13.89
C ARG A 67 -4.08 12.40 -12.76
N LEU A 68 -4.52 12.03 -11.58
CA LEU A 68 -4.52 12.90 -10.41
C LEU A 68 -3.09 13.33 -10.04
N LEU A 69 -2.15 12.38 -10.01
CA LEU A 69 -0.75 12.64 -9.65
C LEU A 69 0.02 13.40 -10.72
N ASN A 70 -0.20 13.09 -12.02
CA ASN A 70 0.64 13.58 -13.10
C ASN A 70 0.02 14.72 -13.89
N TYR A 71 -1.27 14.95 -13.75
CA TYR A 71 -1.98 16.00 -14.49
C TYR A 71 -2.71 16.98 -13.57
N TYR A 72 -3.67 16.53 -12.77
CA TYR A 72 -4.52 17.44 -11.99
C TYR A 72 -3.74 18.17 -10.89
N LEU A 73 -3.05 17.46 -10.02
CA LEU A 73 -2.31 18.08 -8.91
C LEU A 73 -1.19 19.03 -9.38
N PRO A 74 -0.40 18.72 -10.43
CA PRO A 74 0.60 19.65 -10.94
C PRO A 74 0.02 20.90 -11.60
N ASN A 75 -1.13 20.81 -12.29
CA ASN A 75 -1.68 21.91 -13.09
C ASN A 75 -2.77 22.72 -12.34
N GLU A 76 -3.60 22.07 -11.56
CA GLU A 76 -4.75 22.68 -10.90
C GLU A 76 -4.54 22.90 -9.39
N GLY A 77 -3.49 22.28 -8.83
CA GLY A 77 -3.20 22.33 -7.41
C GLY A 77 -4.13 21.46 -6.56
N ILE A 78 -4.05 21.64 -5.25
CA ILE A 78 -4.90 20.91 -4.30
C ILE A 78 -6.26 21.61 -4.27
N PRO A 79 -7.38 20.92 -4.56
CA PRO A 79 -8.69 21.54 -4.53
C PRO A 79 -9.03 22.03 -3.12
N LEU A 80 -9.43 23.29 -3.03
CA LEU A 80 -9.76 23.95 -1.74
C LEU A 80 -11.17 23.58 -1.23
N ARG A 81 -11.98 22.89 -2.03
CA ARG A 81 -13.33 22.48 -1.61
C ARG A 81 -13.25 21.34 -0.61
N MET A 82 -13.70 21.57 0.62
CA MET A 82 -13.63 20.60 1.71
C MET A 82 -14.21 19.22 1.36
N GLY A 83 -15.30 19.16 0.58
CA GLY A 83 -15.90 17.90 0.16
C GLY A 83 -15.01 17.06 -0.76
N GLU A 84 -14.14 17.69 -1.54
CA GLU A 84 -13.18 17.02 -2.41
C GLU A 84 -11.91 16.65 -1.65
N VAL A 85 -11.42 17.52 -0.76
CA VAL A 85 -10.23 17.28 0.07
C VAL A 85 -10.46 16.14 1.07
N LEU A 86 -11.67 16.01 1.60
CA LEU A 86 -12.06 14.92 2.50
C LEU A 86 -12.42 13.63 1.75
N SER A 87 -12.46 13.64 0.40
CA SER A 87 -12.58 12.39 -0.32
C SER A 87 -11.37 11.52 0.03
N TRP A 88 -11.61 10.22 0.28
CA TRP A 88 -10.58 9.22 0.64
C TRP A 88 -9.32 9.26 -0.24
N ARG A 89 -9.45 9.81 -1.43
CA ARG A 89 -8.37 9.84 -2.45
C ARG A 89 -7.23 10.73 -2.03
N TYR A 90 -7.50 11.92 -1.51
CA TYR A 90 -6.47 12.87 -1.16
C TYR A 90 -5.59 12.45 0.01
N PRO A 91 -6.10 11.93 1.14
CA PRO A 91 -5.24 11.45 2.23
C PRO A 91 -4.22 10.39 1.81
N VAL A 92 -4.56 9.58 0.79
CA VAL A 92 -3.67 8.53 0.27
C VAL A 92 -2.73 9.09 -0.82
N ILE A 93 -3.23 9.97 -1.68
CA ILE A 93 -2.50 10.45 -2.86
C ILE A 93 -1.56 11.62 -2.54
N LEU A 94 -1.93 12.54 -1.66
CA LEU A 94 -1.10 13.70 -1.34
C LEU A 94 0.30 13.33 -0.84
N PRO A 95 0.50 12.38 0.08
CA PRO A 95 1.84 11.96 0.47
C PRO A 95 2.67 11.47 -0.73
N ALA A 96 2.07 10.65 -1.61
CA ALA A 96 2.73 10.16 -2.81
C ALA A 96 3.07 11.32 -3.76
N TYR A 97 2.17 12.29 -3.93
CA TYR A 97 2.41 13.48 -4.75
C TYR A 97 3.57 14.32 -4.22
N PHE A 98 3.62 14.61 -2.92
CA PHE A 98 4.72 15.41 -2.36
C PHE A 98 6.08 14.67 -2.44
N ILE A 99 6.10 13.38 -2.16
CA ILE A 99 7.33 12.58 -2.26
C ILE A 99 7.76 12.43 -3.73
N SER A 100 6.82 12.38 -4.68
CA SER A 100 7.17 12.29 -6.11
C SER A 100 7.96 13.51 -6.60
N LYS A 101 7.80 14.68 -5.98
CA LYS A 101 8.60 15.88 -6.29
C LYS A 101 10.09 15.71 -6.02
N VAL A 102 10.49 14.71 -5.24
CA VAL A 102 11.90 14.38 -4.96
C VAL A 102 12.45 13.35 -5.96
N GLY A 103 11.70 13.04 -7.04
CA GLY A 103 12.15 12.19 -8.12
C GLY A 103 11.66 10.74 -8.09
N PHE A 104 10.77 10.39 -7.15
CA PHE A 104 10.10 9.09 -7.16
C PHE A 104 8.87 9.07 -8.06
N ASP A 105 8.58 7.90 -8.63
CA ASP A 105 7.33 7.69 -9.35
C ASP A 105 6.14 7.66 -8.38
N GLY A 106 5.14 8.54 -8.59
CA GLY A 106 3.99 8.68 -7.69
C GLY A 106 3.11 7.43 -7.62
N ILE A 107 2.92 6.72 -8.74
CA ILE A 107 2.16 5.47 -8.77
C ILE A 107 2.91 4.35 -8.04
N LEU A 108 4.24 4.30 -8.19
CA LEU A 108 5.06 3.36 -7.44
C LEU A 108 4.94 3.59 -5.92
N LEU A 109 4.90 4.84 -5.48
CA LEU A 109 4.71 5.19 -4.07
C LEU A 109 3.33 4.75 -3.56
N LEU A 110 2.27 4.86 -4.36
CA LEU A 110 0.96 4.33 -4.02
C LEU A 110 0.98 2.81 -3.88
N LYS A 111 1.61 2.10 -4.82
CA LYS A 111 1.80 0.64 -4.72
C LYS A 111 2.61 0.25 -3.49
N PHE A 112 3.65 1.01 -3.18
CA PHE A 112 4.46 0.78 -1.99
C PHE A 112 3.65 0.97 -0.71
N SER A 113 2.78 1.98 -0.64
CA SER A 113 1.89 2.17 0.51
C SER A 113 0.97 0.96 0.72
N GLN A 114 0.45 0.35 -0.35
CA GLN A 114 -0.36 -0.87 -0.25
C GLN A 114 0.46 -2.06 0.28
N LEU A 115 1.71 -2.21 -0.14
CA LEU A 115 2.61 -3.22 0.41
C LEU A 115 2.84 -3.01 1.91
N VAL A 116 3.05 -1.76 2.34
CA VAL A 116 3.19 -1.43 3.77
C VAL A 116 1.94 -1.82 4.55
N TYR A 117 0.75 -1.49 4.06
CA TYR A 117 -0.50 -1.89 4.70
C TYR A 117 -0.67 -3.40 4.77
N LEU A 118 -0.28 -4.14 3.73
CA LEU A 118 -0.32 -5.61 3.73
C LEU A 118 0.59 -6.19 4.83
N VAL A 119 1.80 -5.68 4.97
CA VAL A 119 2.72 -6.09 6.04
C VAL A 119 2.14 -5.74 7.41
N LEU A 120 1.51 -4.58 7.57
CA LEU A 120 0.84 -4.19 8.81
C LEU A 120 -0.36 -5.07 9.15
N ILE A 121 -1.15 -5.50 8.16
CA ILE A 121 -2.23 -6.48 8.33
C ILE A 121 -1.66 -7.79 8.90
N TYR A 122 -0.61 -8.30 8.27
CA TYR A 122 0.04 -9.53 8.71
C TYR A 122 0.56 -9.43 10.15
N GLU A 123 1.32 -8.38 10.46
CA GLU A 123 1.89 -8.16 11.79
C GLU A 123 0.81 -7.97 12.86
N THR A 124 -0.26 -7.23 12.54
CA THR A 124 -1.36 -7.01 13.47
C THR A 124 -2.14 -8.30 13.74
N GLY A 125 -2.40 -9.08 12.70
CA GLY A 125 -3.04 -10.40 12.81
C GLY A 125 -2.19 -11.39 13.63
N LYS A 126 -0.88 -11.44 13.37
CA LYS A 126 0.06 -12.27 14.13
C LYS A 126 0.07 -11.90 15.62
N ARG A 127 0.14 -10.60 15.94
CA ARG A 127 0.08 -10.13 17.33
C ARG A 127 -1.24 -10.48 18.00
N PHE A 128 -2.35 -10.32 17.32
CA PHE A 128 -3.66 -10.69 17.82
C PHE A 128 -3.73 -12.18 18.20
N LEU A 129 -3.25 -13.07 17.31
CA LEU A 129 -3.22 -14.50 17.59
C LEU A 129 -2.36 -14.83 18.81
N VAL A 130 -1.18 -14.23 18.93
CA VAL A 130 -0.28 -14.44 20.08
C VAL A 130 -0.91 -13.94 21.38
N GLN A 131 -1.59 -12.79 21.37
CA GLN A 131 -2.28 -12.23 22.54
C GLN A 131 -3.42 -13.11 23.05
N HIS A 132 -4.05 -13.88 22.16
CA HIS A 132 -5.11 -14.84 22.50
C HIS A 132 -4.59 -16.26 22.73
N ASN A 133 -3.27 -16.43 22.91
CA ASN A 133 -2.61 -17.73 23.10
C ASN A 133 -2.86 -18.73 21.97
N LEU A 134 -3.14 -18.23 20.77
CA LEU A 134 -3.32 -19.03 19.57
C LEU A 134 -1.98 -19.25 18.87
N LYS A 135 -1.67 -20.50 18.54
CA LYS A 135 -0.47 -20.81 17.76
C LYS A 135 -0.62 -20.24 16.33
N VAL A 136 0.36 -19.45 15.88
CA VAL A 136 0.41 -18.97 14.50
C VAL A 136 0.68 -20.17 13.60
N ARG A 137 -0.27 -20.52 12.73
CA ARG A 137 -0.15 -21.61 11.75
C ARG A 137 -0.16 -21.03 10.33
N TYR A 138 0.35 -21.77 9.36
CA TYR A 138 0.41 -21.31 7.97
C TYR A 138 -0.92 -20.87 7.38
N TRP A 139 -2.04 -21.51 7.74
CA TRP A 139 -3.35 -21.12 7.25
C TRP A 139 -3.82 -19.75 7.78
N HIS A 140 -3.38 -19.31 8.98
CA HIS A 140 -3.62 -17.95 9.47
C HIS A 140 -2.91 -16.93 8.58
N ILE A 141 -1.71 -17.26 8.11
CA ILE A 141 -0.94 -16.43 7.18
C ILE A 141 -1.71 -16.26 5.87
N VAL A 142 -2.23 -17.36 5.32
CA VAL A 142 -3.06 -17.34 4.10
C VAL A 142 -4.34 -16.52 4.29
N PHE A 143 -4.92 -16.55 5.49
CA PHE A 143 -6.10 -15.75 5.79
C PHE A 143 -5.80 -14.25 5.85
N PHE A 144 -4.71 -13.84 6.50
CA PHE A 144 -4.35 -12.42 6.65
C PHE A 144 -3.65 -11.83 5.43
N ALA A 145 -3.01 -12.63 4.62
CA ALA A 145 -2.27 -12.17 3.45
C ALA A 145 -2.41 -13.15 2.29
N GLY A 146 -3.64 -13.52 1.95
CA GLY A 146 -3.94 -14.42 0.84
C GLY A 146 -3.42 -13.93 -0.50
N PRO A 147 -3.30 -14.82 -1.50
CA PRO A 147 -2.73 -14.48 -2.81
C PRO A 147 -3.38 -13.27 -3.45
N THR A 148 -4.69 -13.11 -3.30
CA THR A 148 -5.44 -11.94 -3.80
C THR A 148 -4.93 -10.63 -3.20
N LEU A 149 -4.71 -10.56 -1.87
CA LEU A 149 -4.19 -9.36 -1.21
C LEU A 149 -2.75 -9.06 -1.63
N ILE A 150 -1.93 -10.10 -1.84
CA ILE A 150 -0.55 -9.93 -2.33
C ILE A 150 -0.57 -9.33 -3.74
N ILE A 151 -1.41 -9.84 -4.64
CA ILE A 151 -1.56 -9.29 -5.99
C ILE A 151 -2.10 -7.86 -5.94
N MET A 152 -3.14 -7.60 -5.14
CA MET A 152 -3.71 -6.27 -4.97
C MET A 152 -2.69 -5.25 -4.42
N SER A 153 -1.74 -5.67 -3.59
CA SER A 153 -0.68 -4.78 -3.10
C SER A 153 0.28 -4.29 -4.20
N SER A 154 0.35 -4.98 -5.33
CA SER A 154 1.10 -4.54 -6.51
C SER A 154 0.35 -3.54 -7.40
N LEU A 155 -0.90 -3.22 -7.03
CA LEU A 155 -1.75 -2.26 -7.72
C LEU A 155 -1.86 -0.97 -6.88
N ALA A 156 -2.06 0.16 -7.56
CA ALA A 156 -2.25 1.44 -6.88
C ALA A 156 -3.73 1.65 -6.48
N LEU A 157 -4.27 0.69 -5.72
CA LEU A 157 -5.65 0.68 -5.25
C LEU A 157 -5.72 0.99 -3.75
N ARG A 158 -6.90 1.32 -3.26
CA ARG A 158 -7.14 1.65 -1.84
C ARG A 158 -7.48 0.46 -0.95
N ASP A 159 -7.83 -0.67 -1.56
CA ASP A 159 -8.51 -1.79 -0.88
C ASP A 159 -7.70 -2.39 0.27
N ILE A 160 -6.39 -2.45 0.14
CA ILE A 160 -5.51 -2.95 1.20
C ILE A 160 -5.48 -1.99 2.40
N ALA A 161 -5.40 -0.68 2.14
CA ALA A 161 -5.49 0.33 3.20
C ALA A 161 -6.81 0.23 3.95
N LEU A 162 -7.92 0.08 3.21
CA LEU A 162 -9.26 -0.07 3.77
C LEU A 162 -9.36 -1.33 4.62
N ALA A 163 -8.84 -2.47 4.14
CA ALA A 163 -8.78 -3.71 4.89
C ALA A 163 -7.98 -3.57 6.19
N PHE A 164 -6.83 -2.87 6.15
CA PHE A 164 -6.00 -2.61 7.33
C PHE A 164 -6.75 -1.77 8.38
N PHE A 165 -7.36 -0.66 7.98
CA PHE A 165 -8.08 0.20 8.92
C PHE A 165 -9.32 -0.48 9.47
N PHE A 166 -10.06 -1.24 8.65
CA PHE A 166 -11.18 -2.05 9.11
C PHE A 166 -10.74 -3.09 10.15
N MET A 167 -9.66 -3.83 9.87
CA MET A 167 -9.10 -4.77 10.81
C MET A 167 -8.67 -4.09 12.13
N THR A 168 -8.03 -2.92 12.04
CA THR A 168 -7.60 -2.14 13.21
C THR A 168 -8.78 -1.68 14.04
N SER A 169 -9.93 -1.35 13.44
CA SER A 169 -11.16 -0.98 14.16
C SER A 169 -11.72 -2.13 15.01
N ILE A 170 -11.53 -3.38 14.58
CA ILE A 170 -12.04 -4.57 15.28
C ILE A 170 -11.06 -5.07 16.34
N ILE A 171 -9.79 -5.27 15.95
CA ILE A 171 -8.80 -5.95 16.79
C ILE A 171 -7.71 -5.03 17.34
N GLY A 172 -7.84 -3.71 17.17
CA GLY A 172 -6.88 -2.74 17.70
C GLY A 172 -6.72 -2.88 19.21
N LYS A 173 -5.47 -2.82 19.68
CA LYS A 173 -5.12 -3.02 21.09
C LYS A 173 -5.78 -2.00 22.03
N ASN A 174 -5.83 -0.75 21.61
CA ASN A 174 -6.35 0.38 22.41
C ASN A 174 -7.64 0.91 21.81
N PRO A 175 -8.59 1.41 22.63
CA PRO A 175 -9.82 2.04 22.14
C PRO A 175 -9.56 3.16 21.13
N SER A 176 -8.54 3.99 21.37
CA SER A 176 -8.16 5.07 20.44
C SER A 176 -7.76 4.55 19.05
N LEU A 177 -7.02 3.45 18.97
CA LEU A 177 -6.67 2.82 17.68
C LEU A 177 -7.90 2.27 16.97
N ARG A 178 -8.88 1.74 17.71
CA ARG A 178 -10.14 1.26 17.13
C ARG A 178 -10.96 2.42 16.55
N ILE A 179 -11.05 3.52 17.28
CA ILE A 179 -11.73 4.73 16.80
C ILE A 179 -11.04 5.28 15.55
N ILE A 180 -9.71 5.40 15.56
CA ILE A 180 -8.92 5.85 14.40
C ILE A 180 -9.15 4.90 13.21
N GLY A 181 -9.11 3.60 13.43
CA GLY A 181 -9.38 2.60 12.39
C GLY A 181 -10.78 2.73 11.81
N PHE A 182 -11.80 2.94 12.65
CA PHE A 182 -13.18 3.16 12.22
C PHE A 182 -13.33 4.44 11.40
N LEU A 183 -12.82 5.56 11.90
CA LEU A 183 -12.86 6.84 11.19
C LEU A 183 -12.11 6.79 9.85
N ALA A 184 -10.92 6.19 9.84
CA ALA A 184 -10.16 6.01 8.60
C ALA A 184 -10.90 5.12 7.60
N THR A 185 -11.55 4.04 8.06
CA THR A 185 -12.38 3.19 7.20
C THR A 185 -13.54 3.96 6.60
N ALA A 186 -14.22 4.79 7.40
CA ALA A 186 -15.33 5.63 6.93
C ALA A 186 -14.87 6.69 5.91
N LEU A 187 -13.70 7.30 6.13
CA LEU A 187 -13.13 8.30 5.22
C LEU A 187 -12.61 7.69 3.91
N LEU A 188 -12.12 6.45 3.95
CA LEU A 188 -11.61 5.76 2.77
C LEU A 188 -12.71 5.10 1.91
N ARG A 189 -13.92 4.98 2.39
CA ARG A 189 -15.06 4.40 1.68
C ARG A 189 -15.75 5.40 0.75
#